data_6a360c718da725d145d20aabfce8d13d
#
_entry.id   6a360c718da725d145d20aabfce8d13d
#
_cell.length_a   1.000
_cell.length_b   1.000
_cell.length_c   1.000
_cell.angle_alpha   90.00
_cell.angle_beta   90.00
_cell.angle_gamma   90.00
#
_symmetry.space_group_name_H-M   'P 1'
#
loop_
_entity.id
_entity.type
_entity.pdbx_description
1 polymer ?
#
loop_
_entity_poly.entity_id
_entity_poly.type
_entity_poly.pdbx_seq_one_letter_code
_entity_poly.pdbx_strand_id
1 'polypeptide(L)'
;MALSRLSSSSHGSNLFKPFSAAFTLHRPISSDTTASLTIETSLPFTAHNCDPPSRSVTTSPSELIQFFRTMALMRRMEIAADSLYKAKLIRGFCHLYDGQEAVAVGMEAGTTKRDCIITAYRDHCTFLGRGGTLLEVYSELMGRRDGCSKGKGGSMHFYKKDSGFYGGHGIVGAQVPLGCGLAFGQKYLKDESVTFALYGDGAANQGQLFEALNMAALWDLPAILVCENNHYGMGTAEWRAAKSPAYYKRGDYVPGLKVDGMDVLAVKQACKFAKEHALKNGPLILEMDTYRYHGHSMSDPGSTYRTRDEISGVRQERDPIERVRKLLLSHDIATEKELKDTEKEVRKEVDEAIAKAKDSPMPDPSDLFTNVYVKGYGVEAFGVDRKEVRVTLP
;
A
#
# COMPACT_ATOMS: atom_id res chain seq x y z
N MET A 1 26.72 56.83 19.28
CA MET A 1 26.65 57.18 20.71
C MET A 1 25.48 56.50 21.36
N ALA A 2 25.77 55.83 22.45
CA ALA A 2 24.95 55.33 23.54
C ALA A 2 24.22 54.00 23.30
N LEU A 3 24.85 52.99 23.85
CA LEU A 3 24.38 51.72 24.40
C LEU A 3 23.41 51.95 25.57
N SER A 4 22.35 51.19 25.68
CA SER A 4 21.79 50.83 26.99
C SER A 4 21.26 49.41 26.97
N ARG A 5 21.81 48.60 27.87
CA ARG A 5 21.44 47.28 28.30
C ARG A 5 20.11 47.31 29.06
N LEU A 6 19.31 46.26 28.95
CA LEU A 6 18.45 45.73 30.03
C LEU A 6 18.12 44.26 29.71
N SER A 7 18.69 43.42 30.44
CA SER A 7 18.31 42.50 31.52
C SER A 7 17.39 41.36 31.10
N SER A 8 17.97 40.19 31.29
CA SER A 8 17.43 38.83 31.29
C SER A 8 16.22 38.65 32.22
N SER A 9 15.19 37.99 31.73
CA SER A 9 14.31 37.21 32.59
C SER A 9 14.12 35.83 31.99
N SER A 10 14.62 34.87 32.73
CA SER A 10 14.44 33.42 32.57
C SER A 10 13.00 33.04 32.80
N HIS A 11 12.36 32.36 31.84
CA HIS A 11 11.18 31.52 32.13
C HIS A 11 11.29 30.22 31.38
N GLY A 12 11.41 29.18 32.17
CA GLY A 12 10.88 27.83 32.10
C GLY A 12 10.87 27.12 30.74
N SER A 13 11.93 26.39 30.49
CA SER A 13 11.95 25.30 29.51
C SER A 13 11.03 24.18 29.98
N ASN A 14 9.83 24.05 29.42
CA ASN A 14 9.07 22.83 29.51
C ASN A 14 9.63 21.81 28.52
N LEU A 15 10.43 20.91 29.03
CA LEU A 15 10.93 19.72 28.38
C LEU A 15 9.75 18.81 27.97
N PHE A 16 9.45 18.78 26.70
CA PHE A 16 8.73 17.67 26.11
C PHE A 16 9.65 16.44 26.17
N LYS A 17 9.39 15.55 27.14
CA LYS A 17 9.96 14.22 27.14
C LYS A 17 9.36 13.45 25.96
N PRO A 18 10.18 12.82 25.10
CA PRO A 18 9.65 11.88 24.12
C PRO A 18 9.08 10.70 24.93
N PHE A 19 7.81 10.38 24.69
CA PHE A 19 7.21 9.12 25.14
C PHE A 19 7.89 7.98 24.37
N SER A 20 8.97 7.47 24.93
CA SER A 20 9.49 6.18 24.57
C SER A 20 8.51 5.16 25.16
N ALA A 21 7.59 4.66 24.36
CA ALA A 21 6.85 3.46 24.69
C ALA A 21 7.85 2.31 24.70
N ALA A 22 8.33 1.98 25.89
CA ALA A 22 9.10 0.77 26.12
C ALA A 22 8.19 -0.41 25.78
N PHE A 23 8.40 -1.01 24.61
CA PHE A 23 7.88 -2.32 24.27
C PHE A 23 8.47 -3.31 25.27
N THR A 24 7.66 -3.77 26.19
CA THR A 24 8.00 -4.88 27.09
C THR A 24 8.00 -6.16 26.27
N LEU A 25 9.15 -6.47 25.67
CA LEU A 25 9.44 -7.77 25.06
C LEU A 25 9.37 -8.84 26.16
N HIS A 26 8.29 -9.59 26.21
CA HIS A 26 8.19 -10.80 27.01
C HIS A 26 8.78 -11.96 26.22
N ARG A 27 9.91 -12.41 26.67
CA ARG A 27 10.75 -13.59 26.36
C ARG A 27 11.48 -13.59 25.02
N PRO A 28 12.78 -13.92 25.03
CA PRO A 28 13.52 -14.14 23.79
C PRO A 28 12.98 -15.40 23.10
N ILE A 29 12.37 -15.20 21.94
CA ILE A 29 12.24 -16.23 20.93
C ILE A 29 13.63 -16.77 20.67
N SER A 30 13.79 -18.10 20.62
CA SER A 30 14.98 -18.88 20.35
C SER A 30 16.23 -18.07 19.91
N SER A 31 17.34 -18.30 20.57
CA SER A 31 18.58 -17.51 20.61
C SER A 31 19.37 -17.36 19.31
N ASP A 32 18.78 -17.53 18.12
CA ASP A 32 19.43 -17.29 16.81
C ASP A 32 18.53 -16.53 15.85
N THR A 33 18.21 -15.28 16.21
CA THR A 33 17.42 -14.37 15.36
C THR A 33 18.16 -13.90 14.10
N THR A 34 19.44 -14.20 13.96
CA THR A 34 20.31 -13.82 12.84
C THR A 34 20.60 -14.93 11.84
N ALA A 35 20.12 -16.16 12.10
CA ALA A 35 20.31 -17.27 11.17
C ALA A 35 19.66 -16.97 9.81
N SER A 36 20.46 -17.03 8.74
CA SER A 36 19.95 -16.88 7.38
C SER A 36 19.28 -18.18 6.96
N LEU A 37 18.04 -18.08 6.49
CA LEU A 37 17.26 -19.17 5.91
C LEU A 37 17.13 -18.98 4.41
N THR A 38 17.21 -20.07 3.67
CA THR A 38 16.90 -20.08 2.24
C THR A 38 15.63 -20.88 2.01
N ILE A 39 14.60 -20.22 1.48
CA ILE A 39 13.29 -20.82 1.26
C ILE A 39 12.92 -20.65 -0.21
N GLU A 40 12.39 -21.71 -0.83
CA GLU A 40 11.87 -21.62 -2.17
C GLU A 40 10.49 -20.96 -2.22
N THR A 41 10.27 -20.17 -3.27
CA THR A 41 8.95 -19.61 -3.58
C THR A 41 7.95 -20.73 -3.88
N SER A 42 6.67 -20.48 -3.57
CA SER A 42 5.57 -21.45 -3.77
C SER A 42 5.47 -21.93 -5.22
N LEU A 43 5.49 -20.98 -6.14
CA LEU A 43 5.41 -21.23 -7.58
C LEU A 43 6.65 -20.67 -8.29
N PRO A 44 6.99 -21.21 -9.47
CA PRO A 44 8.03 -20.62 -10.32
C PRO A 44 7.57 -19.27 -10.88
N PHE A 45 8.52 -18.38 -11.12
CA PHE A 45 8.28 -17.16 -11.88
C PHE A 45 8.08 -17.48 -13.37
N THR A 46 7.16 -16.77 -14.03
CA THR A 46 6.99 -16.84 -15.48
C THR A 46 7.48 -15.54 -16.11
N ALA A 47 8.53 -15.60 -16.89
CA ALA A 47 9.16 -14.43 -17.47
C ALA A 47 8.81 -14.24 -18.96
N HIS A 48 8.87 -13.00 -19.41
CA HIS A 48 8.73 -12.57 -20.80
C HIS A 48 9.84 -11.58 -21.13
N ASN A 49 10.62 -11.86 -22.15
CA ASN A 49 11.77 -11.04 -22.61
C ASN A 49 12.82 -10.74 -21.53
N CYS A 50 12.94 -11.58 -20.52
CA CYS A 50 13.98 -11.53 -19.49
C CYS A 50 14.16 -12.90 -18.86
N ASP A 51 15.29 -13.12 -18.20
CA ASP A 51 15.49 -14.30 -17.36
C ASP A 51 14.81 -14.08 -15.99
N PRO A 52 14.11 -15.08 -15.46
CA PRO A 52 13.46 -14.95 -14.15
C PRO A 52 14.49 -14.93 -13.02
N PRO A 53 14.18 -14.29 -11.88
CA PRO A 53 15.03 -14.38 -10.70
C PRO A 53 15.03 -15.80 -10.11
N SER A 54 16.03 -16.08 -9.25
CA SER A 54 16.09 -17.33 -8.50
C SER A 54 14.83 -17.52 -7.63
N ARG A 55 14.32 -18.76 -7.55
CA ARG A 55 13.26 -19.13 -6.63
C ARG A 55 13.73 -19.20 -5.18
N SER A 56 15.03 -19.37 -4.96
CA SER A 56 15.62 -19.45 -3.62
C SER A 56 15.75 -18.05 -3.04
N VAL A 57 14.99 -17.80 -1.99
CA VAL A 57 14.90 -16.48 -1.33
C VAL A 57 15.56 -16.53 0.04
N THR A 58 16.49 -15.64 0.26
CA THR A 58 17.10 -15.45 1.58
C THR A 58 16.17 -14.65 2.49
N THR A 59 15.92 -15.20 3.68
CA THR A 59 15.10 -14.59 4.74
C THR A 59 15.68 -14.90 6.11
N SER A 60 15.02 -14.47 7.17
CA SER A 60 15.38 -14.79 8.56
C SER A 60 14.14 -15.13 9.39
N PRO A 61 14.30 -15.83 10.54
CA PRO A 61 13.20 -16.07 11.46
C PRO A 61 12.46 -14.80 11.88
N SER A 62 13.20 -13.73 12.19
CA SER A 62 12.62 -12.45 12.57
C SER A 62 11.82 -11.80 11.44
N GLU A 63 12.28 -11.89 10.19
CA GLU A 63 11.58 -11.38 9.02
C GLU A 63 10.27 -12.16 8.76
N LEU A 64 10.29 -13.48 8.89
CA LEU A 64 9.08 -14.30 8.73
C LEU A 64 8.02 -13.99 9.80
N ILE A 65 8.43 -13.83 11.07
CA ILE A 65 7.53 -13.40 12.16
C ILE A 65 6.94 -12.03 11.85
N GLN A 66 7.76 -11.09 11.37
CA GLN A 66 7.30 -9.76 10.99
C GLN A 66 6.30 -9.82 9.82
N PHE A 67 6.54 -10.66 8.82
CA PHE A 67 5.59 -10.86 7.72
C PHE A 67 4.26 -11.39 8.21
N PHE A 68 4.27 -12.43 9.06
CA PHE A 68 3.06 -12.97 9.65
C PHE A 68 2.28 -11.90 10.42
N ARG A 69 2.94 -11.19 11.33
CA ARG A 69 2.32 -10.15 12.16
C ARG A 69 1.73 -9.03 11.30
N THR A 70 2.50 -8.53 10.31
CA THR A 70 2.08 -7.41 9.47
C THR A 70 0.90 -7.78 8.58
N MET A 71 0.92 -8.96 7.96
CA MET A 71 -0.23 -9.43 7.15
C MET A 71 -1.47 -9.68 8.02
N ALA A 72 -1.30 -10.24 9.22
CA ALA A 72 -2.40 -10.41 10.17
C ALA A 72 -2.99 -9.06 10.61
N LEU A 73 -2.14 -8.05 10.83
CA LEU A 73 -2.55 -6.67 11.15
C LEU A 73 -3.35 -6.04 10.00
N MET A 74 -2.84 -6.14 8.77
CA MET A 74 -3.53 -5.65 7.56
C MET A 74 -4.90 -6.32 7.38
N ARG A 75 -4.95 -7.65 7.49
CA ARG A 75 -6.21 -8.41 7.41
C ARG A 75 -7.19 -7.98 8.48
N ARG A 76 -6.75 -7.86 9.72
CA ARG A 76 -7.63 -7.43 10.82
C ARG A 76 -8.10 -6.00 10.64
N MET A 77 -7.24 -5.12 10.16
CA MET A 77 -7.58 -3.73 9.82
C MET A 77 -8.71 -3.67 8.79
N GLU A 78 -8.63 -4.44 7.72
CA GLU A 78 -9.65 -4.45 6.66
C GLU A 78 -10.98 -5.07 7.13
N ILE A 79 -10.93 -6.17 7.90
CA ILE A 79 -12.15 -6.76 8.50
C ILE A 79 -12.85 -5.77 9.44
N ALA A 80 -12.08 -4.97 10.19
CA ALA A 80 -12.66 -3.95 11.05
C ALA A 80 -13.23 -2.77 10.23
N ALA A 81 -12.58 -2.39 9.12
CA ALA A 81 -13.12 -1.40 8.18
C ALA A 81 -14.46 -1.86 7.56
N ASP A 82 -14.61 -3.14 7.22
CA ASP A 82 -15.90 -3.73 6.81
C ASP A 82 -16.98 -3.49 7.87
N SER A 83 -16.66 -3.77 9.13
CA SER A 83 -17.60 -3.58 10.24
C SER A 83 -17.98 -2.12 10.44
N LEU A 84 -17.03 -1.19 10.34
CA LEU A 84 -17.26 0.25 10.44
C LEU A 84 -18.09 0.78 9.25
N TYR A 85 -17.89 0.25 8.05
CA TYR A 85 -18.70 0.57 6.89
C TYR A 85 -20.16 0.14 7.09
N LYS A 86 -20.39 -1.10 7.52
CA LYS A 86 -21.73 -1.63 7.83
C LYS A 86 -22.43 -0.82 8.93
N ALA A 87 -21.66 -0.31 9.90
CA ALA A 87 -22.14 0.61 10.93
C ALA A 87 -22.34 2.05 10.43
N LYS A 88 -22.14 2.34 9.14
CA LYS A 88 -22.27 3.66 8.50
C LYS A 88 -21.32 4.74 9.06
N LEU A 89 -20.24 4.34 9.70
CA LEU A 89 -19.17 5.22 10.16
C LEU A 89 -18.20 5.60 9.04
N ILE A 90 -18.02 4.72 8.06
CA ILE A 90 -17.29 4.99 6.82
C ILE A 90 -18.31 5.30 5.73
N ARG A 91 -18.11 6.41 5.02
CA ARG A 91 -19.02 6.91 3.97
C ARG A 91 -18.35 6.85 2.61
N GLY A 92 -19.17 6.74 1.56
CA GLY A 92 -18.70 6.68 0.18
C GLY A 92 -18.13 5.30 -0.19
N PHE A 93 -17.25 5.27 -1.16
CA PHE A 93 -16.60 4.02 -1.56
C PHE A 93 -15.55 3.59 -0.54
N CYS A 94 -15.53 2.30 -0.26
CA CYS A 94 -14.50 1.67 0.58
C CYS A 94 -14.05 0.39 -0.11
N HIS A 95 -12.74 0.27 -0.37
CA HIS A 95 -12.14 -0.83 -1.10
C HIS A 95 -11.17 -1.58 -0.20
N LEU A 96 -11.53 -2.78 0.22
CA LEU A 96 -10.72 -3.59 1.13
C LEU A 96 -9.62 -4.34 0.38
N TYR A 97 -8.48 -4.52 1.03
CA TYR A 97 -7.29 -5.15 0.45
C TYR A 97 -7.12 -6.63 0.86
N ASP A 98 -8.01 -7.16 1.70
CA ASP A 98 -7.92 -8.51 2.25
C ASP A 98 -7.84 -9.60 1.17
N GLY A 99 -6.89 -10.50 1.37
CA GLY A 99 -6.44 -11.50 0.41
C GLY A 99 -5.16 -11.12 -0.34
N GLN A 100 -4.83 -9.84 -0.47
CA GLN A 100 -3.68 -9.33 -1.22
C GLN A 100 -2.50 -8.91 -0.33
N GLU A 101 -2.53 -9.22 0.96
CA GLU A 101 -1.57 -8.73 1.96
C GLU A 101 -0.12 -9.06 1.61
N ALA A 102 0.12 -10.22 0.97
CA ALA A 102 1.46 -10.61 0.55
C ALA A 102 2.06 -9.64 -0.48
N VAL A 103 1.23 -9.04 -1.34
CA VAL A 103 1.69 -8.02 -2.31
C VAL A 103 2.22 -6.81 -1.56
N ALA A 104 1.43 -6.22 -0.65
CA ALA A 104 1.84 -5.04 0.10
C ALA A 104 3.09 -5.29 0.96
N VAL A 105 3.12 -6.40 1.71
CA VAL A 105 4.23 -6.72 2.63
C VAL A 105 5.49 -7.14 1.88
N GLY A 106 5.35 -7.94 0.83
CA GLY A 106 6.48 -8.39 0.01
C GLY A 106 7.12 -7.24 -0.78
N MET A 107 6.30 -6.33 -1.31
CA MET A 107 6.80 -5.12 -1.97
C MET A 107 7.59 -4.24 -0.99
N GLU A 108 7.07 -3.99 0.20
CA GLU A 108 7.78 -3.21 1.22
C GLU A 108 9.11 -3.84 1.60
N ALA A 109 9.17 -5.17 1.70
CA ALA A 109 10.41 -5.91 1.98
C ALA A 109 11.41 -5.91 0.81
N GLY A 110 10.94 -5.69 -0.42
CA GLY A 110 11.77 -5.62 -1.63
C GLY A 110 12.19 -4.20 -2.03
N THR A 111 11.69 -3.16 -1.34
CA THR A 111 11.88 -1.75 -1.67
C THR A 111 12.52 -0.97 -0.53
N THR A 112 12.81 0.30 -0.77
CA THR A 112 13.28 1.25 0.24
C THR A 112 12.32 2.44 0.34
N LYS A 113 12.41 3.23 1.40
CA LYS A 113 11.58 4.45 1.54
C LYS A 113 11.93 5.55 0.52
N ARG A 114 13.06 5.44 -0.19
CA ARG A 114 13.42 6.32 -1.31
C ARG A 114 12.68 5.98 -2.59
N ASP A 115 12.31 4.71 -2.76
CA ASP A 115 11.53 4.28 -3.92
C ASP A 115 10.11 4.85 -3.82
N CYS A 116 9.59 5.34 -4.95
CA CYS A 116 8.25 5.87 -5.03
C CYS A 116 7.23 4.74 -5.24
N ILE A 117 6.11 4.82 -4.53
CA ILE A 117 4.95 3.96 -4.77
C ILE A 117 3.74 4.84 -5.04
N ILE A 118 3.00 4.52 -6.09
CA ILE A 118 1.73 5.12 -6.44
C ILE A 118 0.76 4.00 -6.79
N THR A 119 -0.48 4.05 -6.31
CA THR A 119 -1.45 2.97 -6.48
C THR A 119 -2.84 3.49 -6.83
N ALA A 120 -3.77 2.57 -7.03
CA ALA A 120 -5.18 2.85 -7.19
C ALA A 120 -5.87 3.14 -5.84
N TYR A 121 -7.18 3.15 -5.85
CA TYR A 121 -8.08 3.41 -4.72
C TYR A 121 -8.06 2.36 -3.61
N ARG A 122 -7.35 1.23 -3.77
CA ARG A 122 -7.21 0.14 -2.79
C ARG A 122 -5.83 0.25 -2.13
N ASP A 123 -5.66 1.22 -1.26
CA ASP A 123 -4.36 1.74 -0.83
C ASP A 123 -4.09 1.67 0.69
N HIS A 124 -5.04 1.19 1.50
CA HIS A 124 -4.93 1.14 2.96
C HIS A 124 -3.68 0.37 3.42
N CYS A 125 -3.46 -0.84 2.89
CA CYS A 125 -2.32 -1.67 3.28
C CYS A 125 -0.99 -1.11 2.78
N THR A 126 -0.96 -0.50 1.60
CA THR A 126 0.23 0.19 1.09
C THR A 126 0.60 1.37 1.98
N PHE A 127 -0.38 2.19 2.39
CA PHE A 127 -0.16 3.28 3.33
C PHE A 127 0.41 2.79 4.67
N LEU A 128 -0.17 1.73 5.23
CA LEU A 128 0.32 1.12 6.48
C LEU A 128 1.76 0.61 6.32
N GLY A 129 2.06 -0.12 5.23
CA GLY A 129 3.40 -0.62 4.91
C GLY A 129 4.42 0.51 4.76
N ARG A 130 4.04 1.64 4.17
CA ARG A 130 4.89 2.83 4.04
C ARG A 130 5.06 3.63 5.33
N GLY A 131 4.59 3.09 6.46
CA GLY A 131 4.77 3.66 7.80
C GLY A 131 3.64 4.56 8.28
N GLY A 132 2.46 4.44 7.66
CA GLY A 132 1.23 4.96 8.23
C GLY A 132 0.82 4.23 9.49
N THR A 133 -0.03 4.84 10.30
CA THR A 133 -0.53 4.25 11.55
C THR A 133 -2.00 3.83 11.40
N LEU A 134 -2.44 2.87 12.20
CA LEU A 134 -3.86 2.47 12.27
C LEU A 134 -4.77 3.64 12.64
N LEU A 135 -4.29 4.54 13.51
CA LEU A 135 -5.04 5.75 13.88
C LEU A 135 -5.28 6.64 12.65
N GLU A 136 -4.23 6.91 11.87
CA GLU A 136 -4.34 7.69 10.62
C GLU A 136 -5.30 7.02 9.63
N VAL A 137 -5.21 5.67 9.47
CA VAL A 137 -6.10 4.92 8.57
C VAL A 137 -7.56 5.07 9.00
N TYR A 138 -7.90 4.71 10.24
CA TYR A 138 -9.30 4.75 10.67
C TYR A 138 -9.86 6.16 10.77
N SER A 139 -9.04 7.13 11.15
CA SER A 139 -9.45 8.53 11.16
C SER A 139 -9.75 9.02 9.75
N GLU A 140 -8.93 8.68 8.76
CA GLU A 140 -9.18 9.07 7.37
C GLU A 140 -10.45 8.40 6.82
N LEU A 141 -10.60 7.09 7.04
CA LEU A 141 -11.79 6.33 6.63
C LEU A 141 -13.09 6.90 7.20
N MET A 142 -13.07 7.36 8.45
CA MET A 142 -14.23 7.96 9.11
C MET A 142 -14.36 9.47 8.90
N GLY A 143 -13.50 10.08 8.08
CA GLY A 143 -13.51 11.52 7.81
C GLY A 143 -13.12 12.37 9.03
N ARG A 144 -12.17 11.91 9.84
CA ARG A 144 -11.72 12.57 11.07
C ARG A 144 -10.39 13.31 10.85
N ARG A 145 -10.16 14.35 11.66
CA ARG A 145 -9.00 15.26 11.54
C ARG A 145 -7.64 14.57 11.69
N ASP A 146 -7.56 13.49 12.48
CA ASP A 146 -6.30 12.76 12.70
C ASP A 146 -5.95 11.80 11.55
N GLY A 147 -6.74 11.79 10.47
CA GLY A 147 -6.43 11.06 9.24
C GLY A 147 -5.24 11.66 8.48
N CYS A 148 -4.57 10.86 7.65
CA CYS A 148 -3.39 11.27 6.88
C CYS A 148 -3.66 12.45 5.94
N SER A 149 -4.88 12.57 5.42
CA SER A 149 -5.38 13.70 4.62
C SER A 149 -6.37 14.58 5.41
N LYS A 150 -6.29 14.53 6.73
CA LYS A 150 -7.16 15.29 7.68
C LYS A 150 -8.65 14.99 7.49
N GLY A 151 -8.98 13.76 7.12
CA GLY A 151 -10.34 13.31 6.90
C GLY A 151 -10.97 13.78 5.59
N LYS A 152 -10.20 14.35 4.66
CA LYS A 152 -10.69 14.87 3.38
C LYS A 152 -10.54 13.90 2.20
N GLY A 153 -9.72 12.86 2.33
CA GLY A 153 -9.43 11.87 1.28
C GLY A 153 -10.35 10.66 1.30
N GLY A 154 -10.90 10.30 2.45
CA GLY A 154 -11.69 9.06 2.61
C GLY A 154 -10.89 7.80 2.32
N SER A 155 -11.56 6.75 1.81
CA SER A 155 -10.94 5.43 1.59
C SER A 155 -9.97 5.35 0.41
N MET A 156 -9.94 6.32 -0.49
CA MET A 156 -9.25 6.17 -1.78
C MET A 156 -8.02 7.10 -1.93
N HIS A 157 -7.76 7.97 -0.95
CA HIS A 157 -6.77 9.03 -1.09
C HIS A 157 -5.88 9.15 0.13
N PHE A 158 -5.08 8.10 0.34
CA PHE A 158 -4.04 8.07 1.35
C PHE A 158 -2.71 8.50 0.74
N TYR A 159 -1.95 9.33 1.45
CA TYR A 159 -0.65 9.84 1.00
C TYR A 159 0.35 9.85 2.14
N LYS A 160 1.62 9.51 1.85
CA LYS A 160 2.73 9.62 2.79
C LYS A 160 4.02 9.93 2.03
N LYS A 161 4.10 11.15 1.51
CA LYS A 161 5.19 11.61 0.64
C LYS A 161 6.56 11.42 1.28
N ASP A 162 6.70 11.67 2.59
CA ASP A 162 7.98 11.54 3.30
C ASP A 162 8.51 10.09 3.34
N SER A 163 7.66 9.12 3.03
CA SER A 163 8.01 7.70 2.88
C SER A 163 7.91 7.23 1.44
N GLY A 164 7.90 8.15 0.45
CA GLY A 164 7.80 7.80 -0.96
C GLY A 164 6.44 7.26 -1.40
N PHE A 165 5.36 7.45 -0.63
CA PHE A 165 4.01 7.04 -1.02
C PHE A 165 3.22 8.22 -1.58
N TYR A 166 2.99 8.18 -2.89
CA TYR A 166 2.34 9.24 -3.66
C TYR A 166 0.83 8.98 -3.86
N GLY A 167 0.29 8.06 -3.08
CA GLY A 167 -1.13 7.94 -2.85
C GLY A 167 -1.89 6.97 -3.71
N GLY A 168 -3.17 6.90 -3.35
CA GLY A 168 -4.22 6.22 -4.08
C GLY A 168 -4.96 7.16 -5.03
N HIS A 169 -5.38 6.61 -6.16
CA HIS A 169 -6.09 7.35 -7.20
C HIS A 169 -7.47 6.76 -7.44
N GLY A 170 -8.50 7.62 -7.38
CA GLY A 170 -9.87 7.25 -7.71
C GLY A 170 -10.11 7.12 -9.22
N ILE A 171 -9.30 7.78 -10.05
CA ILE A 171 -9.38 7.67 -11.51
C ILE A 171 -8.62 6.43 -11.94
N VAL A 172 -9.36 5.43 -12.44
CA VAL A 172 -8.82 4.11 -12.79
C VAL A 172 -7.77 4.22 -13.90
N GLY A 173 -6.56 3.74 -13.61
CA GLY A 173 -5.44 3.75 -14.56
C GLY A 173 -4.59 5.03 -14.56
N ALA A 174 -5.06 6.15 -14.00
CA ALA A 174 -4.33 7.42 -14.02
C ALA A 174 -2.99 7.36 -13.27
N GLN A 175 -2.87 6.50 -12.27
CA GLN A 175 -1.63 6.31 -11.51
C GLN A 175 -0.48 5.76 -12.35
N VAL A 176 -0.75 5.11 -13.48
CA VAL A 176 0.30 4.56 -14.36
C VAL A 176 1.13 5.68 -15.02
N PRO A 177 0.53 6.61 -15.80
CA PRO A 177 1.28 7.72 -16.36
C PRO A 177 1.87 8.65 -15.29
N LEU A 178 1.17 8.85 -14.15
CA LEU A 178 1.72 9.61 -13.03
C LEU A 178 2.96 8.93 -12.42
N GLY A 179 2.95 7.61 -12.28
CA GLY A 179 4.11 6.84 -11.84
C GLY A 179 5.29 6.93 -12.82
N CYS A 180 5.02 6.88 -14.12
CA CYS A 180 6.06 7.14 -15.13
C CYS A 180 6.60 8.58 -15.01
N GLY A 181 5.75 9.55 -14.66
CA GLY A 181 6.18 10.93 -14.38
C GLY A 181 7.09 11.04 -13.15
N LEU A 182 6.81 10.29 -12.08
CA LEU A 182 7.70 10.20 -10.91
C LEU A 182 9.05 9.58 -11.31
N ALA A 183 9.05 8.47 -12.06
CA ALA A 183 10.26 7.84 -12.58
C ALA A 183 11.06 8.77 -13.50
N PHE A 184 10.38 9.57 -14.32
CA PHE A 184 11.04 10.61 -15.12
C PHE A 184 11.75 11.63 -14.22
N GLY A 185 11.08 12.11 -13.16
CA GLY A 185 11.68 13.00 -12.18
C GLY A 185 12.91 12.39 -11.50
N GLN A 186 12.85 11.12 -11.08
CA GLN A 186 13.98 10.39 -10.50
C GLN A 186 15.15 10.32 -11.48
N LYS A 187 14.91 9.94 -12.73
CA LYS A 187 15.95 9.89 -13.77
C LYS A 187 16.55 11.29 -14.05
N TYR A 188 15.71 12.30 -14.17
CA TYR A 188 16.15 13.68 -14.39
C TYR A 188 17.04 14.22 -13.27
N LEU A 189 16.68 13.90 -12.02
CA LEU A 189 17.44 14.28 -10.81
C LEU A 189 18.64 13.37 -10.56
N LYS A 190 18.84 12.32 -11.36
CA LYS A 190 19.85 11.27 -11.16
C LYS A 190 19.75 10.61 -9.78
N ASP A 191 18.53 10.39 -9.32
CA ASP A 191 18.25 9.67 -8.09
C ASP A 191 18.28 8.16 -8.36
N GLU A 192 19.07 7.41 -7.58
CA GLU A 192 19.19 5.94 -7.66
C GLU A 192 18.02 5.24 -6.98
N SER A 193 16.80 5.64 -7.31
CA SER A 193 15.55 5.05 -6.85
C SER A 193 14.63 4.75 -8.03
N VAL A 194 13.59 3.98 -7.78
CA VAL A 194 12.63 3.56 -8.79
C VAL A 194 11.21 3.92 -8.38
N THR A 195 10.28 3.88 -9.34
CA THR A 195 8.86 4.05 -9.07
C THR A 195 8.08 2.77 -9.36
N PHE A 196 7.33 2.29 -8.39
CA PHE A 196 6.34 1.24 -8.53
C PHE A 196 4.96 1.87 -8.74
N ALA A 197 4.37 1.65 -9.91
CA ALA A 197 3.03 2.12 -10.25
C ALA A 197 2.06 0.93 -10.28
N LEU A 198 1.16 0.84 -9.30
CA LEU A 198 0.25 -0.29 -9.13
C LEU A 198 -1.09 -0.02 -9.80
N TYR A 199 -1.64 -1.04 -10.46
CA TYR A 199 -2.94 -0.98 -11.12
C TYR A 199 -3.57 -2.38 -11.15
N GLY A 200 -4.90 -2.45 -11.20
CA GLY A 200 -5.60 -3.73 -11.29
C GLY A 200 -5.72 -4.27 -12.71
N ASP A 201 -6.16 -5.53 -12.83
CA ASP A 201 -6.43 -6.22 -14.10
C ASP A 201 -7.41 -5.47 -15.00
N GLY A 202 -8.42 -4.81 -14.44
CA GLY A 202 -9.34 -3.96 -15.19
C GLY A 202 -8.64 -2.75 -15.83
N ALA A 203 -7.82 -2.04 -15.07
CA ALA A 203 -7.04 -0.90 -15.54
C ALA A 203 -6.01 -1.28 -16.60
N ALA A 204 -5.51 -2.51 -16.56
CA ALA A 204 -4.56 -3.06 -17.53
C ALA A 204 -5.09 -3.06 -18.99
N ASN A 205 -6.39 -2.86 -19.19
CA ASN A 205 -7.00 -2.82 -20.51
C ASN A 205 -7.24 -1.39 -21.05
N GLN A 206 -6.80 -0.37 -20.30
CA GLN A 206 -6.94 1.02 -20.74
C GLN A 206 -5.80 1.47 -21.66
N GLY A 207 -6.13 2.34 -22.65
CA GLY A 207 -5.15 2.86 -23.61
C GLY A 207 -4.00 3.63 -22.96
N GLN A 208 -4.28 4.39 -21.90
CA GLN A 208 -3.25 5.19 -21.21
C GLN A 208 -2.13 4.34 -20.58
N LEU A 209 -2.36 3.04 -20.27
CA LEU A 209 -1.29 2.13 -19.88
C LEU A 209 -0.25 2.00 -20.99
N PHE A 210 -0.71 1.79 -22.23
CA PHE A 210 0.18 1.60 -23.39
C PHE A 210 0.89 2.89 -23.78
N GLU A 211 0.23 4.04 -23.66
CA GLU A 211 0.86 5.34 -23.87
C GLU A 211 2.00 5.57 -22.86
N ALA A 212 1.72 5.35 -21.56
CA ALA A 212 2.70 5.49 -20.50
C ALA A 212 3.87 4.48 -20.65
N LEU A 213 3.56 3.24 -21.01
CA LEU A 213 4.53 2.18 -21.23
C LEU A 213 5.48 2.52 -22.39
N ASN A 214 4.94 3.03 -23.50
CA ASN A 214 5.72 3.47 -24.63
C ASN A 214 6.69 4.59 -24.27
N MET A 215 6.23 5.60 -23.54
CA MET A 215 7.08 6.71 -23.08
C MET A 215 8.14 6.22 -22.09
N ALA A 216 7.76 5.35 -21.15
CA ALA A 216 8.68 4.80 -20.18
C ALA A 216 9.81 3.99 -20.86
N ALA A 217 9.47 3.19 -21.87
CA ALA A 217 10.44 2.41 -22.63
C ALA A 217 11.34 3.31 -23.52
N LEU A 218 10.74 4.28 -24.22
CA LEU A 218 11.49 5.20 -25.09
C LEU A 218 12.55 5.99 -24.32
N TRP A 219 12.29 6.31 -23.08
CA TRP A 219 13.16 7.10 -22.22
C TRP A 219 13.90 6.27 -21.16
N ASP A 220 13.86 4.93 -21.22
CA ASP A 220 14.45 4.02 -20.24
C ASP A 220 14.21 4.49 -18.80
N LEU A 221 12.93 4.75 -18.46
CA LEU A 221 12.59 5.23 -17.14
C LEU A 221 12.72 4.13 -16.09
N PRO A 222 13.16 4.44 -14.85
CA PRO A 222 13.21 3.48 -13.75
C PRO A 222 11.80 3.22 -13.19
N ALA A 223 10.89 2.78 -14.06
CA ALA A 223 9.47 2.55 -13.78
C ALA A 223 9.16 1.07 -13.74
N ILE A 224 8.50 0.62 -12.68
CA ILE A 224 8.03 -0.75 -12.52
C ILE A 224 6.50 -0.70 -12.50
N LEU A 225 5.88 -1.26 -13.54
CA LEU A 225 4.43 -1.27 -13.70
C LEU A 225 3.87 -2.55 -13.08
N VAL A 226 3.14 -2.44 -11.96
CA VAL A 226 2.69 -3.57 -11.18
C VAL A 226 1.19 -3.82 -11.38
N CYS A 227 0.85 -4.87 -12.10
CA CYS A 227 -0.53 -5.35 -12.24
C CYS A 227 -0.90 -6.21 -11.03
N GLU A 228 -1.75 -5.71 -10.14
CA GLU A 228 -2.38 -6.51 -9.08
C GLU A 228 -3.54 -7.30 -9.69
N ASN A 229 -3.22 -8.45 -10.29
CA ASN A 229 -4.23 -9.30 -10.94
C ASN A 229 -4.96 -10.13 -9.89
N ASN A 230 -6.11 -9.62 -9.44
CA ASN A 230 -7.00 -10.35 -8.54
C ASN A 230 -8.15 -11.04 -9.27
N HIS A 231 -8.04 -11.19 -10.59
CA HIS A 231 -8.93 -11.89 -11.53
C HIS A 231 -10.30 -11.26 -11.77
N TYR A 232 -10.68 -10.22 -11.02
CA TYR A 232 -11.99 -9.60 -11.13
C TYR A 232 -11.93 -8.08 -10.99
N GLY A 233 -12.41 -7.37 -12.00
CA GLY A 233 -12.91 -6.01 -11.83
C GLY A 233 -14.27 -6.02 -11.11
N MET A 234 -15.00 -4.92 -11.14
CA MET A 234 -16.38 -4.89 -10.65
C MET A 234 -17.30 -5.61 -11.65
N GLY A 235 -17.83 -6.78 -11.25
CA GLY A 235 -18.75 -7.56 -12.06
C GLY A 235 -18.13 -8.22 -13.30
N THR A 236 -16.82 -8.14 -13.50
CA THR A 236 -16.18 -8.59 -14.74
C THR A 236 -14.93 -9.40 -14.44
N ALA A 237 -14.96 -10.68 -14.81
CA ALA A 237 -13.79 -11.55 -14.74
C ALA A 237 -12.74 -11.21 -15.80
N GLU A 238 -11.47 -11.47 -15.53
CA GLU A 238 -10.36 -11.15 -16.44
C GLU A 238 -10.52 -11.79 -17.83
N TRP A 239 -10.99 -13.04 -17.90
CA TRP A 239 -11.21 -13.75 -19.16
C TRP A 239 -12.32 -13.16 -20.03
N ARG A 240 -13.23 -12.37 -19.42
CA ARG A 240 -14.24 -11.60 -20.16
C ARG A 240 -13.72 -10.21 -20.57
N ALA A 241 -12.83 -9.64 -19.79
CA ALA A 241 -12.29 -8.30 -20.00
C ALA A 241 -11.14 -8.28 -21.02
N ALA A 242 -10.34 -9.34 -21.09
CA ALA A 242 -9.15 -9.39 -21.90
C ALA A 242 -9.08 -10.65 -22.75
N LYS A 243 -8.75 -10.50 -24.05
CA LYS A 243 -8.48 -11.64 -24.95
C LYS A 243 -7.25 -12.42 -24.50
N SER A 244 -6.25 -11.72 -23.97
CA SER A 244 -5.09 -12.32 -23.30
C SER A 244 -4.98 -11.75 -21.88
N PRO A 245 -5.25 -12.52 -20.82
CA PRO A 245 -5.09 -12.10 -19.44
C PRO A 245 -3.65 -12.26 -18.93
N ALA A 246 -2.68 -12.51 -19.81
CA ALA A 246 -1.25 -12.51 -19.47
C ALA A 246 -0.74 -11.06 -19.43
N TYR A 247 -1.02 -10.35 -18.32
CA TYR A 247 -0.74 -8.93 -18.20
C TYR A 247 0.76 -8.62 -18.19
N TYR A 248 1.60 -9.54 -17.74
CA TYR A 248 3.06 -9.41 -17.80
C TYR A 248 3.62 -9.36 -19.24
N LYS A 249 2.81 -9.70 -20.26
CA LYS A 249 3.17 -9.64 -21.69
C LYS A 249 2.62 -8.41 -22.41
N ARG A 250 2.11 -7.41 -21.68
CA ARG A 250 1.43 -6.25 -22.30
C ARG A 250 2.36 -5.33 -23.08
N GLY A 251 3.65 -5.48 -23.00
CA GLY A 251 4.61 -4.75 -23.82
C GLY A 251 5.48 -5.71 -24.62
N ASP A 252 5.40 -5.71 -25.95
CA ASP A 252 6.27 -6.54 -26.80
C ASP A 252 7.75 -6.15 -26.64
N TYR A 253 8.00 -4.89 -26.29
CA TYR A 253 9.32 -4.28 -26.15
C TYR A 253 9.72 -4.03 -24.67
N VAL A 254 8.87 -4.39 -23.72
CA VAL A 254 9.14 -4.26 -22.27
C VAL A 254 9.11 -5.65 -21.65
N PRO A 255 10.15 -6.03 -20.89
CA PRO A 255 10.14 -7.31 -20.20
C PRO A 255 9.06 -7.36 -19.11
N GLY A 256 8.62 -8.58 -18.81
CA GLY A 256 7.60 -8.79 -17.79
C GLY A 256 7.81 -10.08 -17.01
N LEU A 257 7.29 -10.08 -15.78
CA LEU A 257 7.40 -11.20 -14.84
C LEU A 257 6.05 -11.44 -14.15
N LYS A 258 5.53 -12.66 -14.24
CA LYS A 258 4.39 -13.12 -13.45
C LYS A 258 4.88 -13.76 -12.16
N VAL A 259 4.26 -13.36 -11.05
CA VAL A 259 4.66 -13.67 -9.67
C VAL A 259 3.47 -14.22 -8.91
N ASP A 260 3.66 -15.22 -8.08
CA ASP A 260 2.64 -15.62 -7.10
C ASP A 260 2.49 -14.50 -6.05
N GLY A 261 1.47 -13.66 -6.23
CA GLY A 261 1.13 -12.56 -5.34
C GLY A 261 0.54 -13.00 -3.99
N MET A 262 0.34 -14.31 -3.78
CA MET A 262 -0.07 -14.89 -2.50
C MET A 262 1.13 -15.40 -1.66
N ASP A 263 2.35 -15.30 -2.21
CA ASP A 263 3.60 -15.63 -1.54
C ASP A 263 4.46 -14.39 -1.29
N VAL A 264 4.54 -13.95 -0.04
CA VAL A 264 5.31 -12.76 0.36
C VAL A 264 6.79 -12.82 -0.01
N LEU A 265 7.39 -14.02 -0.01
CA LEU A 265 8.79 -14.23 -0.41
C LEU A 265 8.97 -14.09 -1.92
N ALA A 266 8.03 -14.61 -2.71
CA ALA A 266 8.03 -14.44 -4.16
C ALA A 266 7.88 -12.96 -4.54
N VAL A 267 6.97 -12.24 -3.91
CA VAL A 267 6.80 -10.80 -4.14
C VAL A 267 8.05 -10.02 -3.76
N LYS A 268 8.65 -10.28 -2.58
CA LYS A 268 9.92 -9.67 -2.15
C LYS A 268 11.02 -9.87 -3.21
N GLN A 269 11.20 -11.11 -3.66
CA GLN A 269 12.24 -11.45 -4.65
C GLN A 269 12.00 -10.76 -5.98
N ALA A 270 10.77 -10.77 -6.47
CA ALA A 270 10.39 -10.11 -7.71
C ALA A 270 10.60 -8.59 -7.67
N CYS A 271 10.27 -7.94 -6.55
CA CYS A 271 10.47 -6.50 -6.40
C CYS A 271 11.95 -6.12 -6.35
N LYS A 272 12.80 -6.92 -5.70
CA LYS A 272 14.26 -6.71 -5.74
C LYS A 272 14.80 -6.83 -7.17
N PHE A 273 14.43 -7.92 -7.85
CA PHE A 273 14.81 -8.14 -9.26
C PHE A 273 14.35 -6.98 -10.14
N ALA A 274 13.08 -6.58 -10.03
CA ALA A 274 12.53 -5.50 -10.83
C ALA A 274 13.21 -4.16 -10.59
N LYS A 275 13.56 -3.87 -9.33
CA LYS A 275 14.33 -2.66 -8.98
C LYS A 275 15.72 -2.67 -9.61
N GLU A 276 16.46 -3.75 -9.50
CA GLU A 276 17.79 -3.89 -10.11
C GLU A 276 17.72 -3.78 -11.63
N HIS A 277 16.69 -4.38 -12.25
CA HIS A 277 16.45 -4.29 -13.68
C HIS A 277 16.15 -2.84 -14.10
N ALA A 278 15.19 -2.20 -13.43
CA ALA A 278 14.71 -0.87 -13.81
C ALA A 278 15.78 0.21 -13.70
N LEU A 279 16.68 0.11 -12.72
CA LEU A 279 17.84 1.02 -12.58
C LEU A 279 18.85 0.90 -13.71
N LYS A 280 18.93 -0.26 -14.38
CA LYS A 280 19.94 -0.53 -15.42
C LYS A 280 19.37 -0.49 -16.84
N ASN A 281 18.15 -1.00 -17.00
CA ASN A 281 17.61 -1.38 -18.31
C ASN A 281 16.26 -0.70 -18.64
N GLY A 282 15.76 0.19 -17.78
CA GLY A 282 14.46 0.82 -18.00
C GLY A 282 13.27 0.00 -17.48
N PRO A 283 12.05 0.23 -17.99
CA PRO A 283 10.82 -0.26 -17.36
C PRO A 283 10.67 -1.78 -17.42
N LEU A 284 9.90 -2.31 -16.45
CA LEU A 284 9.52 -3.72 -16.35
C LEU A 284 8.07 -3.82 -15.87
N ILE A 285 7.36 -4.84 -16.33
CA ILE A 285 6.00 -5.18 -15.86
C ILE A 285 6.07 -6.31 -14.85
N LEU A 286 5.48 -6.12 -13.68
CA LEU A 286 5.20 -7.19 -12.72
C LEU A 286 3.70 -7.52 -12.74
N GLU A 287 3.32 -8.77 -12.94
CA GLU A 287 1.96 -9.25 -12.72
C GLU A 287 1.95 -10.04 -11.41
N MET A 288 1.28 -9.51 -10.39
CA MET A 288 1.04 -10.17 -9.11
C MET A 288 -0.26 -10.97 -9.20
N ASP A 289 -0.14 -12.29 -9.36
CA ASP A 289 -1.27 -13.22 -9.36
C ASP A 289 -1.79 -13.37 -7.92
N THR A 290 -2.80 -12.61 -7.59
CA THR A 290 -3.35 -12.48 -6.24
C THR A 290 -4.87 -12.69 -6.23
N TYR A 291 -5.53 -12.53 -5.08
CA TYR A 291 -6.97 -12.71 -5.00
C TYR A 291 -7.58 -11.82 -3.92
N ARG A 292 -8.75 -11.24 -4.21
CA ARG A 292 -9.51 -10.40 -3.29
C ARG A 292 -10.66 -11.17 -2.67
N TYR A 293 -10.75 -11.23 -1.33
CA TYR A 293 -11.80 -12.01 -0.64
C TYR A 293 -13.15 -11.30 -0.56
N HIS A 294 -13.17 -9.98 -0.46
CA HIS A 294 -14.40 -9.17 -0.54
C HIS A 294 -14.77 -8.79 -1.98
N GLY A 295 -15.96 -8.19 -2.17
CA GLY A 295 -16.37 -7.59 -3.43
C GLY A 295 -15.40 -6.51 -3.91
N HIS A 296 -15.65 -5.93 -5.07
CA HIS A 296 -14.79 -4.86 -5.61
C HIS A 296 -14.70 -3.67 -4.65
N SER A 297 -15.82 -3.27 -4.08
CA SER A 297 -15.94 -2.32 -2.97
C SER A 297 -16.96 -2.84 -1.97
N MET A 298 -17.13 -2.15 -0.87
CA MET A 298 -18.13 -2.52 0.14
C MET A 298 -19.57 -2.41 -0.33
N SER A 299 -19.83 -1.67 -1.42
CA SER A 299 -21.15 -1.61 -2.08
C SER A 299 -21.37 -2.73 -3.11
N ASP A 300 -20.32 -3.50 -3.43
CA ASP A 300 -20.39 -4.64 -4.34
C ASP A 300 -20.50 -5.96 -3.55
N PRO A 301 -21.62 -6.70 -3.65
CA PRO A 301 -21.77 -7.96 -2.92
C PRO A 301 -20.82 -9.07 -3.40
N GLY A 302 -20.24 -8.95 -4.62
CA GLY A 302 -19.35 -9.94 -5.22
C GLY A 302 -20.02 -11.27 -5.60
N SER A 303 -21.16 -11.60 -4.98
CA SER A 303 -21.85 -12.90 -5.17
C SER A 303 -22.59 -13.03 -6.51
N THR A 304 -22.67 -11.97 -7.28
CA THR A 304 -23.34 -11.95 -8.59
C THR A 304 -22.47 -12.51 -9.73
N TYR A 305 -21.15 -12.56 -9.53
CA TYR A 305 -20.19 -12.94 -10.58
C TYR A 305 -19.14 -13.95 -10.14
N ARG A 306 -19.07 -14.32 -8.86
CA ARG A 306 -18.21 -15.38 -8.31
C ARG A 306 -18.91 -16.09 -7.14
N THR A 307 -18.61 -17.36 -6.95
CA THR A 307 -19.23 -18.17 -5.91
C THR A 307 -18.52 -18.05 -4.56
N ARG A 308 -19.21 -18.38 -3.48
CA ARG A 308 -18.59 -18.48 -2.15
C ARG A 308 -17.58 -19.63 -2.08
N ASP A 309 -17.84 -20.70 -2.80
CA ASP A 309 -16.96 -21.89 -2.83
C ASP A 309 -15.64 -21.55 -3.53
N GLU A 310 -15.66 -20.75 -4.60
CA GLU A 310 -14.45 -20.23 -5.23
C GLU A 310 -13.61 -19.43 -4.24
N ILE A 311 -14.22 -18.46 -3.54
CA ILE A 311 -13.52 -17.62 -2.56
C ILE A 311 -12.94 -18.46 -1.41
N SER A 312 -13.71 -19.42 -0.88
CA SER A 312 -13.26 -20.29 0.21
C SER A 312 -12.18 -21.25 -0.25
N GLY A 313 -12.28 -21.78 -1.46
CA GLY A 313 -11.25 -22.65 -2.06
C GLY A 313 -9.91 -21.94 -2.20
N VAL A 314 -9.89 -20.74 -2.79
CA VAL A 314 -8.66 -19.93 -2.90
C VAL A 314 -8.09 -19.62 -1.51
N ARG A 315 -8.95 -19.27 -0.54
CA ARG A 315 -8.51 -19.00 0.83
C ARG A 315 -7.92 -20.22 1.53
N GLN A 316 -8.48 -21.41 1.32
CA GLN A 316 -7.94 -22.63 1.91
C GLN A 316 -6.60 -23.04 1.30
N GLU A 317 -6.45 -22.87 0.00
CA GLU A 317 -5.27 -23.33 -0.73
C GLU A 317 -4.11 -22.32 -0.73
N ARG A 318 -4.42 -21.04 -0.85
CA ARG A 318 -3.45 -19.99 -1.18
C ARG A 318 -3.43 -18.81 -0.19
N ASP A 319 -4.03 -18.89 1.01
CA ASP A 319 -4.01 -17.75 1.95
C ASP A 319 -2.57 -17.38 2.30
N PRO A 320 -2.16 -16.10 2.09
CA PRO A 320 -0.79 -15.66 2.30
C PRO A 320 -0.35 -15.71 3.77
N ILE A 321 -1.27 -15.52 4.72
CA ILE A 321 -0.99 -15.59 6.15
C ILE A 321 -0.75 -17.04 6.56
N GLU A 322 -1.59 -17.97 6.07
CA GLU A 322 -1.45 -19.40 6.34
C GLU A 322 -0.18 -20.00 5.73
N ARG A 323 0.27 -19.50 4.58
CA ARG A 323 1.57 -19.88 4.02
C ARG A 323 2.71 -19.54 4.97
N VAL A 324 2.78 -18.33 5.50
CA VAL A 324 3.84 -17.93 6.44
C VAL A 324 3.69 -18.63 7.77
N ARG A 325 2.46 -18.86 8.26
CA ARG A 325 2.18 -19.71 9.44
C ARG A 325 2.81 -21.09 9.28
N LYS A 326 2.57 -21.77 8.14
CA LYS A 326 3.15 -23.08 7.85
C LYS A 326 4.68 -23.04 7.84
N LEU A 327 5.29 -22.01 7.26
CA LEU A 327 6.75 -21.83 7.27
C LEU A 327 7.30 -21.66 8.69
N LEU A 328 6.67 -20.83 9.52
CA LEU A 328 7.07 -20.62 10.91
C LEU A 328 7.01 -21.90 11.75
N LEU A 329 5.97 -22.70 11.56
CA LEU A 329 5.80 -23.96 12.28
C LEU A 329 6.74 -25.05 11.77
N SER A 330 6.91 -25.19 10.44
CA SER A 330 7.75 -26.24 9.84
C SER A 330 9.24 -26.05 10.05
N HIS A 331 9.67 -24.83 10.37
CA HIS A 331 11.07 -24.50 10.69
C HIS A 331 11.27 -24.31 12.21
N ASP A 332 10.31 -24.68 13.05
CA ASP A 332 10.37 -24.53 14.52
C ASP A 332 10.69 -23.10 15.00
N ILE A 333 10.30 -22.08 14.20
CA ILE A 333 10.53 -20.66 14.49
C ILE A 333 9.53 -20.14 15.51
N ALA A 334 8.29 -20.61 15.46
CA ALA A 334 7.22 -20.23 16.38
C ALA A 334 6.29 -21.42 16.66
N THR A 335 5.62 -21.37 17.79
CA THR A 335 4.57 -22.33 18.16
C THR A 335 3.19 -21.79 17.75
N GLU A 336 2.23 -22.68 17.59
CA GLU A 336 0.83 -22.32 17.31
C GLU A 336 0.23 -21.39 18.39
N LYS A 337 0.69 -21.54 19.65
CA LYS A 337 0.28 -20.67 20.74
C LYS A 337 0.79 -19.24 20.56
N GLU A 338 2.05 -19.07 20.23
CA GLU A 338 2.67 -17.74 19.99
C GLU A 338 2.02 -17.03 18.80
N LEU A 339 1.71 -17.76 17.73
CA LEU A 339 1.01 -17.17 16.59
C LEU A 339 -0.42 -16.72 16.95
N LYS A 340 -1.16 -17.50 17.73
CA LYS A 340 -2.48 -17.10 18.25
C LYS A 340 -2.40 -15.92 19.21
N ASP A 341 -1.36 -15.84 20.02
CA ASP A 341 -1.17 -14.71 20.92
C ASP A 341 -0.86 -13.43 20.12
N THR A 342 -0.02 -13.53 19.08
CA THR A 342 0.21 -12.43 18.11
C THR A 342 -1.11 -11.95 17.46
N GLU A 343 -1.98 -12.85 17.04
CA GLU A 343 -3.29 -12.48 16.48
C GLU A 343 -4.21 -11.78 17.49
N LYS A 344 -4.14 -12.14 18.78
CA LYS A 344 -4.88 -11.45 19.85
C LYS A 344 -4.34 -10.04 20.09
N GLU A 345 -3.01 -9.89 20.11
CA GLU A 345 -2.34 -8.58 20.24
C GLU A 345 -2.73 -7.66 19.08
N VAL A 346 -2.67 -8.17 17.85
CA VAL A 346 -3.09 -7.45 16.64
C VAL A 346 -4.55 -7.00 16.74
N ARG A 347 -5.44 -7.86 17.22
CA ARG A 347 -6.85 -7.51 17.42
C ARG A 347 -7.00 -6.36 18.40
N LYS A 348 -6.32 -6.43 19.54
CA LYS A 348 -6.34 -5.39 20.58
C LYS A 348 -5.83 -4.05 20.02
N GLU A 349 -4.72 -4.07 19.29
CA GLU A 349 -4.13 -2.88 18.65
C GLU A 349 -5.10 -2.19 17.70
N VAL A 350 -5.79 -2.98 16.87
CA VAL A 350 -6.83 -2.47 15.95
C VAL A 350 -8.01 -1.87 16.70
N ASP A 351 -8.52 -2.56 17.73
CA ASP A 351 -9.66 -2.11 18.51
C ASP A 351 -9.35 -0.80 19.28
N GLU A 352 -8.13 -0.67 19.81
CA GLU A 352 -7.65 0.56 20.46
C GLU A 352 -7.52 1.73 19.47
N ALA A 353 -7.00 1.46 18.26
CA ALA A 353 -6.87 2.49 17.21
C ALA A 353 -8.25 2.98 16.76
N ILE A 354 -9.23 2.09 16.61
CA ILE A 354 -10.62 2.45 16.28
C ILE A 354 -11.24 3.33 17.36
N ALA A 355 -11.05 2.98 18.64
CA ALA A 355 -11.57 3.78 19.74
C ALA A 355 -11.02 5.21 19.67
N LYS A 356 -9.70 5.37 19.56
CA LYS A 356 -9.05 6.68 19.42
C LYS A 356 -9.54 7.45 18.18
N ALA A 357 -9.67 6.76 17.04
CA ALA A 357 -10.13 7.40 15.81
C ALA A 357 -11.58 7.90 15.90
N LYS A 358 -12.44 7.22 16.65
CA LYS A 358 -13.82 7.67 16.90
C LYS A 358 -13.86 8.95 17.74
N ASP A 359 -12.91 9.13 18.66
CA ASP A 359 -12.81 10.32 19.52
C ASP A 359 -12.18 11.51 18.78
N SER A 360 -11.50 11.29 17.65
CA SER A 360 -10.93 12.35 16.83
C SER A 360 -12.04 13.27 16.29
N PRO A 361 -11.86 14.60 16.32
CA PRO A 361 -12.87 15.55 15.86
C PRO A 361 -13.05 15.50 14.33
N MET A 362 -14.21 15.96 13.88
CA MET A 362 -14.42 16.26 12.45
C MET A 362 -13.56 17.44 12.01
N PRO A 363 -13.16 17.52 10.73
CA PRO A 363 -12.55 18.73 10.18
C PRO A 363 -13.45 19.96 10.40
N ASP A 364 -12.82 21.10 10.62
CA ASP A 364 -13.54 22.39 10.67
C ASP A 364 -14.11 22.72 9.27
N PRO A 365 -15.31 23.32 9.16
CA PRO A 365 -15.85 23.75 7.86
C PRO A 365 -14.90 24.64 7.07
N SER A 366 -14.08 25.47 7.72
CA SER A 366 -13.05 26.29 7.08
C SER A 366 -11.94 25.47 6.40
N ASP A 367 -11.72 24.23 6.83
CA ASP A 367 -10.75 23.31 6.22
C ASP A 367 -11.11 22.94 4.76
N LEU A 368 -12.35 23.22 4.32
CA LEU A 368 -12.76 23.06 2.93
C LEU A 368 -11.89 23.88 1.97
N PHE A 369 -11.41 25.02 2.42
CA PHE A 369 -10.62 25.96 1.60
C PHE A 369 -9.12 25.88 1.88
N THR A 370 -8.67 25.00 2.75
CA THR A 370 -7.24 24.81 3.06
C THR A 370 -6.59 23.75 2.18
N ASN A 371 -5.27 23.87 1.99
CA ASN A 371 -4.46 22.91 1.22
C ASN A 371 -4.91 22.73 -0.26
N VAL A 372 -5.51 23.76 -0.85
CA VAL A 372 -5.90 23.76 -2.27
C VAL A 372 -4.78 24.35 -3.12
N TYR A 373 -4.18 25.45 -2.66
CA TYR A 373 -3.08 26.14 -3.33
C TYR A 373 -1.89 26.37 -2.39
N VAL A 374 -0.78 26.76 -2.96
CA VAL A 374 0.41 27.18 -2.19
C VAL A 374 0.06 28.43 -1.38
N LYS A 375 0.43 28.46 -0.11
CA LYS A 375 0.18 29.60 0.77
C LYS A 375 0.74 30.90 0.17
N GLY A 376 -0.03 31.99 0.28
CA GLY A 376 0.34 33.31 -0.19
C GLY A 376 -0.07 33.61 -1.64
N TYR A 377 -0.70 32.68 -2.33
CA TYR A 377 -1.14 32.93 -3.72
C TYR A 377 -2.53 33.58 -3.84
N GLY A 378 -3.25 33.82 -2.73
CA GLY A 378 -4.47 34.63 -2.66
C GLY A 378 -5.45 34.45 -3.82
N VAL A 379 -5.84 33.19 -4.14
CA VAL A 379 -6.78 32.94 -5.24
C VAL A 379 -8.20 33.13 -4.76
N GLU A 380 -8.98 33.97 -5.46
CA GLU A 380 -10.40 34.05 -5.22
C GLU A 380 -11.10 32.76 -5.73
N ALA A 381 -11.80 32.08 -4.83
CA ALA A 381 -12.66 30.96 -5.18
C ALA A 381 -14.13 31.39 -5.15
N PHE A 382 -14.89 30.85 -6.07
CA PHE A 382 -16.32 31.12 -6.22
C PHE A 382 -17.10 29.85 -5.93
N GLY A 383 -18.24 29.96 -5.27
CA GLY A 383 -19.23 28.88 -5.16
C GLY A 383 -19.89 28.54 -6.49
N VAL A 384 -20.91 27.71 -6.44
CA VAL A 384 -21.67 27.28 -7.63
C VAL A 384 -22.27 28.48 -8.38
N ASP A 385 -22.71 29.50 -7.66
CA ASP A 385 -23.05 30.80 -8.21
C ASP A 385 -21.91 31.78 -7.99
N ARG A 386 -21.22 32.16 -9.06
CA ARG A 386 -20.12 33.14 -9.04
C ARG A 386 -20.50 34.51 -8.52
N LYS A 387 -21.77 34.79 -8.31
CA LYS A 387 -22.26 36.06 -7.81
C LYS A 387 -22.42 36.10 -6.31
N GLU A 388 -22.59 34.95 -5.65
CA GLU A 388 -23.02 34.91 -4.24
C GLU A 388 -21.93 34.55 -3.23
N VAL A 389 -20.89 33.77 -3.62
CA VAL A 389 -19.87 33.32 -2.68
C VAL A 389 -18.48 33.60 -3.24
N ARG A 390 -17.80 34.58 -2.65
CA ARG A 390 -16.37 34.80 -2.85
C ARG A 390 -15.60 34.43 -1.59
N VAL A 391 -14.63 33.57 -1.72
CA VAL A 391 -13.71 33.20 -0.64
C VAL A 391 -12.30 33.40 -1.16
N THR A 392 -11.50 34.16 -0.42
CA THR A 392 -10.06 34.25 -0.66
C THR A 392 -9.42 33.04 0.00
N LEU A 393 -8.81 32.16 -0.79
CA LEU A 393 -8.09 31.01 -0.28
C LEU A 393 -6.77 31.47 0.34
N PRO A 394 -6.42 30.99 1.55
CA PRO A 394 -5.22 31.40 2.25
C PRO A 394 -3.93 30.91 1.58
#